data_489602e7fdd4184c7f94a3b87590bcd3
#
_entry.id   489602e7fdd4184c7f94a3b87590bcd3
#
_cell.length_a   1.000
_cell.length_b   1.000
_cell.length_c   1.000
_cell.angle_alpha   90.00
_cell.angle_beta   90.00
_cell.angle_gamma   90.00
#
_symmetry.space_group_name_H-M   'P 1'
#
loop_
_entity.id
_entity.type
_entity.pdbx_description
1 polymer ?
#
loop_
_entity_poly.entity_id
_entity_poly.type
_entity_poly.pdbx_seq_one_letter_code
_entity_poly.pdbx_strand_id
1 'polypeptide(L)'
;MLRQATGCVLVNSTVGLSALLVGCPLKVMGSAIFDVTGLSFAGELDRFWEAPAAPDADLVGDFIRLLAGALHVRGGYYTREAVAMAVPATVHRLETGLPWLPERAVDESWACRN
;
A
#
# COMPACT_ATOMS: atom_id res chain seq x y z
N MET A 1 14.09 1.00 13.19
CA MET A 1 13.04 0.26 13.91
C MET A 1 12.50 -0.90 13.07
N LEU A 2 11.82 -0.71 11.94
CA LEU A 2 11.30 -1.83 11.11
C LEU A 2 12.37 -2.81 10.60
N ARG A 3 13.57 -2.34 10.26
CA ARG A 3 14.69 -3.21 9.81
C ARG A 3 15.18 -4.22 10.85
N GLN A 4 14.84 -4.02 12.10
CA GLN A 4 15.24 -4.89 13.23
C GLN A 4 14.04 -5.63 13.81
N ALA A 5 12.84 -5.40 13.28
CA ALA A 5 11.63 -6.06 13.72
C ALA A 5 11.53 -7.45 13.10
N THR A 6 11.14 -8.43 13.90
CA THR A 6 10.88 -9.81 13.45
C THR A 6 9.60 -9.87 12.59
N GLY A 7 8.67 -8.94 12.80
CA GLY A 7 7.44 -8.82 12.05
C GLY A 7 6.70 -7.55 12.42
N CYS A 8 5.76 -7.15 11.56
CA CYS A 8 4.91 -5.98 11.72
C CYS A 8 3.45 -6.42 11.62
N VAL A 9 2.65 -6.10 12.63
CA VAL A 9 1.20 -6.31 12.61
C VAL A 9 0.50 -4.96 12.62
N LEU A 10 -0.45 -4.78 11.72
CA LEU A 10 -1.21 -3.54 11.60
C LEU A 10 -2.62 -3.80 11.08
N VAL A 11 -3.50 -2.84 11.22
CA VAL A 11 -4.86 -2.91 10.66
C VAL A 11 -4.84 -2.48 9.19
N ASN A 12 -4.53 -1.19 8.91
CA ASN A 12 -4.46 -0.63 7.55
C ASN A 12 -3.52 0.58 7.44
N SER A 13 -2.52 0.66 8.33
CA SER A 13 -1.60 1.79 8.41
C SER A 13 -0.64 1.83 7.21
N THR A 14 -0.34 3.03 6.70
CA THR A 14 0.68 3.25 5.67
C THR A 14 2.09 2.80 6.07
N VAL A 15 2.34 2.57 7.36
CA VAL A 15 3.56 1.92 7.85
C VAL A 15 3.79 0.55 7.21
N GLY A 16 2.72 -0.12 6.75
CA GLY A 16 2.82 -1.37 5.98
C GLY A 16 3.67 -1.23 4.72
N LEU A 17 3.55 -0.14 3.98
CA LEU A 17 4.40 0.12 2.80
C LEU A 17 5.88 0.24 3.19
N SER A 18 6.16 0.89 4.32
CA SER A 18 7.53 0.99 4.84
C SER A 18 8.06 -0.38 5.31
N ALA A 19 7.20 -1.23 5.86
CA ALA A 19 7.58 -2.60 6.24
C ALA A 19 7.94 -3.44 5.01
N LEU A 20 7.12 -3.39 3.96
CA LEU A 20 7.39 -4.07 2.69
C LEU A 20 8.71 -3.63 2.06
N LEU A 21 8.97 -2.31 2.00
CA LEU A 21 10.19 -1.76 1.43
C LEU A 21 11.49 -2.19 2.15
N VAL A 22 11.40 -2.54 3.43
CA VAL A 22 12.56 -3.03 4.20
C VAL A 22 12.58 -4.55 4.35
N GLY A 23 11.65 -5.26 3.70
CA GLY A 23 11.54 -6.72 3.76
C GLY A 23 11.06 -7.26 5.12
N CYS A 24 10.41 -6.43 5.94
CA CYS A 24 9.87 -6.86 7.22
C CYS A 24 8.61 -7.69 7.01
N PRO A 25 8.50 -8.91 7.59
CA PRO A 25 7.28 -9.68 7.55
C PRO A 25 6.07 -8.86 8.01
N LEU A 26 4.97 -8.95 7.28
CA LEU A 26 3.80 -8.12 7.49
C LEU A 26 2.54 -8.95 7.66
N LYS A 27 1.79 -8.70 8.75
CA LYS A 27 0.42 -9.21 8.94
C LYS A 27 -0.56 -8.05 8.96
N VAL A 28 -1.54 -8.11 8.08
CA VAL A 28 -2.66 -7.18 8.04
C VAL A 28 -3.85 -7.79 8.77
N MET A 29 -4.45 -7.02 9.70
CA MET A 29 -5.60 -7.44 10.50
C MET A 29 -6.91 -6.83 10.01
N GLY A 30 -6.84 -5.87 9.09
CA GLY A 30 -7.99 -5.21 8.49
C GLY A 30 -8.00 -5.33 6.98
N SER A 31 -8.42 -4.27 6.29
CA SER A 31 -8.38 -4.18 4.83
C SER A 31 -7.35 -3.13 4.42
N ALA A 32 -6.35 -3.54 3.65
CA ALA A 32 -5.32 -2.65 3.13
C ALA A 32 -4.98 -3.00 1.68
N ILE A 33 -4.55 -2.00 0.91
CA ILE A 33 -4.20 -2.18 -0.52
C ILE A 33 -3.04 -3.17 -0.74
N PHE A 34 -2.23 -3.38 0.28
CA PHE A 34 -1.09 -4.31 0.28
C PHE A 34 -1.42 -5.64 0.97
N ASP A 35 -2.69 -5.91 1.29
CA ASP A 35 -3.14 -7.22 1.78
C ASP A 35 -3.31 -8.18 0.60
N VAL A 36 -2.18 -8.56 0.04
CA VAL A 36 -2.05 -9.40 -1.16
C VAL A 36 -1.15 -10.57 -0.83
N THR A 37 -1.51 -11.75 -1.31
CA THR A 37 -0.69 -12.96 -1.16
C THR A 37 0.72 -12.74 -1.72
N GLY A 38 1.73 -13.03 -0.90
CA GLY A 38 3.14 -12.76 -1.22
C GLY A 38 3.64 -11.40 -0.71
N LEU A 39 2.77 -10.42 -0.43
CA LEU A 39 3.13 -9.18 0.24
C LEU A 39 2.86 -9.24 1.74
N SER A 40 1.69 -9.75 2.13
CA SER A 40 1.29 -9.93 3.52
C SER A 40 1.10 -11.40 3.85
N PHE A 41 1.19 -11.72 5.13
CA PHE A 41 0.95 -13.07 5.64
C PHE A 41 -0.57 -13.37 5.65
N ALA A 42 -0.99 -14.38 4.90
CA ALA A 42 -2.41 -14.72 4.72
C ALA A 42 -3.00 -15.59 5.85
N GLY A 43 -2.17 -16.19 6.71
CA GLY A 43 -2.62 -17.08 7.79
C GLY A 43 -3.12 -16.35 9.04
N GLU A 44 -3.50 -17.13 10.04
CA GLU A 44 -3.90 -16.62 11.35
C GLU A 44 -2.75 -15.92 12.08
N LEU A 45 -3.08 -14.99 12.99
CA LEU A 45 -2.10 -14.18 13.72
C LEU A 45 -1.14 -15.02 14.55
N ASP A 46 -1.62 -16.10 15.18
CA ASP A 46 -0.79 -16.98 16.01
C ASP A 46 0.29 -17.65 15.17
N ARG A 47 -0.05 -18.10 13.97
CA ARG A 47 0.92 -18.69 13.03
C ARG A 47 1.92 -17.67 12.49
N PHE A 48 1.53 -16.40 12.39
CA PHE A 48 2.46 -15.35 11.99
C PHE A 48 3.61 -15.18 12.98
N TRP A 49 3.33 -15.30 14.27
CA TRP A 49 4.37 -15.21 15.30
C TRP A 49 5.30 -16.43 15.34
N GLU A 50 4.78 -17.59 14.98
CA GLU A 50 5.57 -18.84 14.94
C GLU A 50 6.53 -18.87 13.73
N ALA A 51 6.07 -18.39 12.58
CA ALA A 51 6.82 -18.46 11.32
C ALA A 51 6.57 -17.20 10.46
N PRO A 52 7.09 -16.03 10.86
CA PRO A 52 6.99 -14.83 10.05
C PRO A 52 7.80 -14.98 8.76
N ALA A 53 7.15 -14.89 7.61
CA ALA A 53 7.80 -14.96 6.31
C ALA A 53 8.00 -13.55 5.73
N ALA A 54 9.20 -13.28 5.22
CA ALA A 54 9.48 -12.04 4.51
C ALA A 54 8.61 -11.94 3.24
N PRO A 55 8.19 -10.73 2.84
CA PRO A 55 7.47 -10.53 1.59
C PRO A 55 8.35 -10.88 0.39
N ASP A 56 7.72 -11.28 -0.71
CA ASP A 56 8.38 -11.50 -1.99
C ASP A 56 8.95 -10.18 -2.52
N ALA A 57 10.28 -10.09 -2.64
CA ALA A 57 10.98 -8.85 -3.00
C ALA A 57 10.64 -8.36 -4.42
N ASP A 58 10.46 -9.27 -5.38
CA ASP A 58 10.12 -8.94 -6.76
C ASP A 58 8.68 -8.41 -6.82
N LEU A 59 7.76 -9.08 -6.14
CA LEU A 59 6.38 -8.65 -6.03
C LEU A 59 6.25 -7.29 -5.31
N VAL A 60 7.03 -7.05 -4.25
CA VAL A 60 7.10 -5.73 -3.60
C VAL A 60 7.55 -4.66 -4.58
N GLY A 61 8.60 -4.94 -5.37
CA GLY A 61 9.09 -4.02 -6.39
C GLY A 61 8.02 -3.67 -7.42
N ASP A 62 7.30 -4.65 -7.93
CA ASP A 62 6.22 -4.47 -8.90
C ASP A 62 5.04 -3.71 -8.30
N PHE A 63 4.65 -4.05 -7.09
CA PHE A 63 3.58 -3.37 -6.36
C PHE A 63 3.89 -1.90 -6.12
N ILE A 64 5.10 -1.56 -5.69
CA ILE A 64 5.51 -0.17 -5.49
C ILE A 64 5.54 0.61 -6.81
N ARG A 65 6.00 -0.01 -7.91
CA ARG A 65 5.98 0.60 -9.24
C ARG A 65 4.55 0.88 -9.70
N LEU A 66 3.64 -0.07 -9.48
CA LEU A 66 2.22 0.09 -9.78
C LEU A 66 1.61 1.25 -8.99
N LEU A 67 1.83 1.30 -7.67
CA LEU A 67 1.33 2.39 -6.83
C LEU A 67 1.86 3.75 -7.29
N ALA A 68 3.16 3.84 -7.56
CA ALA A 68 3.80 5.08 -8.00
C ALA A 68 3.28 5.56 -9.36
N GLY A 69 3.04 4.63 -10.29
CA GLY A 69 2.55 4.96 -11.63
C GLY A 69 1.05 5.24 -11.68
N ALA A 70 0.27 4.42 -10.98
CA ALA A 70 -1.17 4.42 -11.10
C ALA A 70 -1.87 5.34 -10.09
N LEU A 71 -1.50 5.28 -8.81
CA LEU A 71 -2.24 5.92 -7.72
C LEU A 71 -1.56 7.19 -7.18
N HIS A 72 -0.25 7.19 -7.07
CA HIS A 72 0.45 8.29 -6.45
C HIS A 72 0.70 9.44 -7.42
N VAL A 73 0.60 10.65 -6.90
CA VAL A 73 1.08 11.87 -7.56
C VAL A 73 2.49 12.15 -7.05
N ARG A 74 3.42 12.40 -7.97
CA ARG A 74 4.78 12.83 -7.60
C ARG A 74 4.75 14.21 -6.98
N GLY A 75 5.45 14.36 -5.84
CA GLY A 75 5.54 15.62 -5.10
C GLY A 75 5.31 15.42 -3.62
N GLY A 76 4.98 16.49 -2.93
CA GLY A 76 4.73 16.47 -1.49
C GLY A 76 4.06 17.76 -1.03
N TYR A 77 3.85 17.89 0.29
CA TYR A 77 3.12 19.01 0.86
C TYR A 77 4.00 19.95 1.69
N TYR A 78 5.28 19.60 1.89
CA TYR A 78 6.12 20.25 2.87
C TYR A 78 7.17 21.20 2.30
N THR A 79 7.52 21.09 1.02
CA THR A 79 8.45 21.98 0.35
C THR A 79 7.81 22.63 -0.86
N ARG A 80 8.25 23.83 -1.20
CA ARG A 80 7.71 24.60 -2.35
C ARG A 80 7.90 23.84 -3.66
N GLU A 81 9.03 23.21 -3.84
CA GLU A 81 9.37 22.42 -5.04
C GLU A 81 8.47 21.19 -5.15
N ALA A 82 8.25 20.49 -4.03
CA ALA A 82 7.40 19.31 -4.00
C ALA A 82 5.92 19.66 -4.27
N VAL A 83 5.43 20.78 -3.74
CA VAL A 83 4.08 21.31 -4.03
C VAL A 83 3.96 21.70 -5.51
N ALA A 84 4.96 22.39 -6.07
CA ALA A 84 4.95 22.79 -7.48
C ALA A 84 4.90 21.59 -8.43
N MET A 85 5.41 20.44 -8.04
CA MET A 85 5.29 19.17 -8.79
C MET A 85 3.92 18.51 -8.58
N ALA A 86 3.41 18.49 -7.36
CA ALA A 86 2.18 17.78 -7.02
C ALA A 86 0.91 18.45 -7.55
N VAL A 87 0.83 19.78 -7.49
CA VAL A 87 -0.38 20.53 -7.83
C VAL A 87 -0.84 20.32 -9.28
N PRO A 88 0.01 20.54 -10.31
CA PRO A 88 -0.42 20.35 -11.71
C PRO A 88 -0.87 18.92 -12.00
N ALA A 89 -0.14 17.93 -11.46
CA ALA A 89 -0.46 16.53 -11.66
C ALA A 89 -1.76 16.13 -10.95
N THR A 90 -2.04 16.70 -9.77
CA THR A 90 -3.30 16.47 -9.05
C THR A 90 -4.47 17.10 -9.80
N VAL A 91 -4.34 18.36 -10.24
CA VAL A 91 -5.37 19.06 -11.03
C VAL A 91 -5.69 18.27 -12.30
N HIS A 92 -4.66 17.87 -13.05
CA HIS A 92 -4.85 17.05 -14.26
C HIS A 92 -5.64 15.76 -13.97
N ARG A 93 -5.31 15.03 -12.89
CA ARG A 93 -6.06 13.82 -12.51
C ARG A 93 -7.51 14.10 -12.11
N LEU A 94 -7.77 15.22 -11.45
CA LEU A 94 -9.14 15.60 -11.07
C LEU A 94 -9.97 15.98 -12.29
N GLU A 95 -9.36 16.62 -13.29
CA GLU A 95 -10.05 17.04 -14.52
C GLU A 95 -10.29 15.87 -15.48
N THR A 96 -9.33 14.95 -15.61
CA THR A 96 -9.39 13.85 -16.58
C THR A 96 -9.94 12.54 -15.99
N GLY A 97 -10.07 12.48 -14.68
CA GLY A 97 -10.38 11.24 -13.96
C GLY A 97 -9.18 10.27 -13.91
N LEU A 98 -9.43 9.07 -13.38
CA LEU A 98 -8.45 7.98 -13.37
C LEU A 98 -8.73 7.07 -14.58
N PRO A 99 -7.95 7.17 -15.68
CA PRO A 99 -8.30 6.58 -16.98
C PRO A 99 -8.34 5.04 -16.98
N TRP A 100 -7.96 4.40 -15.89
CA TRP A 100 -7.91 2.94 -15.78
C TRP A 100 -8.77 2.37 -14.63
N LEU A 101 -9.45 3.22 -13.84
CA LEU A 101 -10.49 2.70 -12.94
C LEU A 101 -11.72 2.38 -13.79
N PRO A 102 -12.09 1.12 -13.99
CA PRO A 102 -13.35 0.80 -14.62
C PRO A 102 -14.49 1.39 -13.77
N GLU A 103 -15.51 1.91 -14.40
CA GLU A 103 -16.71 2.51 -13.76
C GLU A 103 -17.35 1.60 -12.67
N ARG A 104 -17.03 0.32 -12.66
CA ARG A 104 -17.50 -0.69 -11.70
C ARG A 104 -16.56 -0.98 -10.53
N ALA A 105 -15.43 -0.30 -10.39
CA ALA A 105 -14.51 -0.54 -9.27
C ALA A 105 -15.01 0.10 -7.95
N VAL A 106 -16.07 0.86 -7.99
CA VAL A 106 -16.82 1.30 -6.81
C VAL A 106 -17.97 0.31 -6.58
N ASP A 107 -17.62 -0.95 -6.34
CA ASP A 107 -18.58 -1.90 -5.79
C ASP A 107 -18.89 -1.46 -4.35
N GLU A 108 -20.14 -1.11 -4.13
CA GLU A 108 -20.67 -0.72 -2.80
C GLU A 108 -20.57 -1.83 -1.76
N SER A 109 -20.09 -3.02 -2.12
CA SER A 109 -19.95 -4.17 -1.23
C SER A 109 -19.00 -3.96 -0.05
N TRP A 110 -18.07 -3.01 -0.14
CA TRP A 110 -17.20 -2.66 0.98
C TRP A 110 -17.91 -1.79 2.06
N ALA A 111 -18.99 -1.10 1.70
CA ALA A 111 -19.77 -0.28 2.63
C ALA A 111 -20.64 -1.11 3.58
N CYS A 112 -20.85 -2.39 3.32
CA CYS A 112 -21.75 -3.28 4.06
C CYS A 112 -21.05 -4.29 4.99
N ARG A 113 -19.75 -4.14 5.25
CA ARG A 113 -19.01 -5.04 6.15
C ARG A 113 -18.64 -4.36 7.48
N ASN A 114 -19.59 -3.69 8.08
CA ASN A 114 -19.56 -3.30 9.50
C ASN A 114 -20.61 -4.08 10.27
#